data_53b43a3e5920a8656897a0398dad029d
#
_entry.id   53b43a3e5920a8656897a0398dad029d
#
_cell.length_a   1.000
_cell.length_b   1.000
_cell.length_c   1.000
_cell.angle_alpha   90.00
_cell.angle_beta   90.00
_cell.angle_gamma   90.00
#
_symmetry.space_group_name_H-M   'P 1'
#
loop_
_entity.id
_entity.type
_entity.pdbx_description
1 polymer ?
#
loop_
_entity_poly.entity_id
_entity_poly.type
_entity_poly.pdbx_seq_one_letter_code
_entity_poly.pdbx_strand_id
1 'polypeptide(L)'
;LGSYLVLNVILIASNYFTGDGITDAVIFTVTSSLKGAGISKYVLPFIGLLAALGLIFAVLARSLLRRKAKGSSVAYSIVAVLLALFSVGTTPAFQDISLLVKSQIAGDTADFSTYYKAPKKTVQGKRPNLVYIYAESLERTYFDAELFPGLADELNALRTDSIDFSNTQQLPGTGYTIAGMVASQCGIPLFAPFDGNASSAVSTFYPENVCLGDVLKAAGYSNYFYQGAELAFAGKDTFLKSHGFDHVYGFKELREQVADPSYKNDWGWYDDSVLDVVYGKFVELSKQRQPFSLFTLTVDTHHPDGFISAGCSKNSYAWQNKENRSLSAVACSQQHIAALIDKIKRSPYFSNTVIVVSSDHLAMNNTAYDILTKQKRRNLFFIIDGTRPLAEQRNEKRSTLDNGATVLDVMGGDNYIGLGRSSLSAPSLSTVFLNIEEKINGWKPAVINQWGLPNRISDYSVDTRQRSFSFSGVTYKVPFILRVGDNRIEPMFNVYLSTPLRKQLAGLGAGEKFVWVDKCYEIGRVWAPQLALSTDRKSTRLNS
;
A
#
# COMPACT_ATOMS: atom_id res chain seq x y z
N LEU A 1 11.35 2.71 -31.77
CA LEU A 1 10.30 1.69 -31.81
C LEU A 1 10.37 0.76 -30.59
N GLY A 2 11.58 0.26 -30.21
CA GLY A 2 11.75 -0.61 -29.04
C GLY A 2 11.24 0.04 -27.75
N SER A 3 11.71 1.24 -27.44
CA SER A 3 11.28 2.00 -26.24
C SER A 3 9.77 2.25 -26.25
N TYR A 4 9.19 2.57 -27.42
CA TYR A 4 7.76 2.76 -27.57
C TYR A 4 6.97 1.49 -27.21
N LEU A 5 7.40 0.34 -27.72
CA LEU A 5 6.76 -0.95 -27.44
C LEU A 5 6.86 -1.31 -25.95
N VAL A 6 8.04 -1.14 -25.34
CA VAL A 6 8.24 -1.43 -23.92
C VAL A 6 7.35 -0.54 -23.03
N LEU A 7 7.30 0.77 -23.30
CA LEU A 7 6.46 1.69 -22.55
C LEU A 7 4.97 1.33 -22.66
N ASN A 8 4.48 0.98 -23.86
CA ASN A 8 3.09 0.57 -24.03
C ASN A 8 2.78 -0.77 -23.35
N VAL A 9 3.71 -1.72 -23.33
CA VAL A 9 3.54 -2.98 -22.59
C VAL A 9 3.44 -2.73 -21.09
N ILE A 10 4.29 -1.85 -20.54
CA ILE A 10 4.21 -1.47 -19.13
C ILE A 10 2.85 -0.81 -18.85
N LEU A 11 2.42 0.12 -19.70
CA LEU A 11 1.11 0.78 -19.55
C LEU A 11 -0.05 -0.22 -19.60
N ILE A 12 -0.05 -1.15 -20.57
CA ILE A 12 -1.09 -2.18 -20.70
C ILE A 12 -1.12 -3.08 -19.45
N ALA A 13 0.05 -3.50 -18.96
CA ALA A 13 0.15 -4.29 -17.74
C ALA A 13 -0.36 -3.51 -16.54
N SER A 14 0.04 -2.25 -16.39
CA SER A 14 -0.43 -1.38 -15.30
C SER A 14 -1.96 -1.22 -15.34
N ASN A 15 -2.53 -0.90 -16.52
CA ASN A 15 -3.97 -0.77 -16.68
C ASN A 15 -4.73 -2.08 -16.44
N TYR A 16 -4.15 -3.22 -16.76
CA TYR A 16 -4.77 -4.51 -16.48
C TYR A 16 -4.97 -4.73 -14.98
N PHE A 17 -4.00 -4.32 -14.16
CA PHE A 17 -4.08 -4.50 -12.71
C PHE A 17 -4.77 -3.34 -11.99
N THR A 18 -4.50 -2.11 -12.34
CA THR A 18 -4.96 -0.93 -11.59
C THR A 18 -6.12 -0.20 -12.25
N GLY A 19 -6.16 -0.16 -13.58
CA GLY A 19 -7.08 0.67 -14.35
C GLY A 19 -6.60 2.12 -14.54
N ASP A 20 -5.59 2.57 -13.80
CA ASP A 20 -5.22 3.99 -13.67
C ASP A 20 -3.86 4.37 -14.31
N GLY A 21 -3.33 3.53 -15.20
CA GLY A 21 -2.03 3.79 -15.84
C GLY A 21 -0.84 3.50 -14.93
N ILE A 22 0.29 4.17 -15.19
CA ILE A 22 1.52 4.00 -14.40
C ILE A 22 1.51 4.99 -13.26
N THR A 23 1.16 4.51 -12.06
CA THR A 23 1.02 5.30 -10.84
C THR A 23 2.06 4.94 -9.78
N ASP A 24 2.12 5.70 -8.67
CA ASP A 24 2.92 5.33 -7.49
C ASP A 24 2.60 3.93 -6.98
N ALA A 25 1.34 3.48 -7.09
CA ALA A 25 0.92 2.14 -6.70
C ALA A 25 1.64 1.05 -7.50
N VAL A 26 1.75 1.22 -8.81
CA VAL A 26 2.48 0.29 -9.70
C VAL A 26 3.95 0.25 -9.34
N ILE A 27 4.57 1.43 -9.19
CA ILE A 27 5.98 1.55 -8.80
C ILE A 27 6.21 0.85 -7.45
N PHE A 28 5.41 1.19 -6.44
CA PHE A 28 5.54 0.60 -5.11
C PHE A 28 5.38 -0.93 -5.14
N THR A 29 4.37 -1.45 -5.86
CA THR A 29 4.09 -2.89 -5.94
C THR A 29 5.24 -3.65 -6.60
N VAL A 30 5.75 -3.15 -7.74
CA VAL A 30 6.86 -3.80 -8.46
C VAL A 30 8.17 -3.74 -7.67
N THR A 31 8.34 -2.73 -6.83
CA THR A 31 9.55 -2.53 -6.03
C THR A 31 9.49 -3.17 -4.65
N SER A 32 8.29 -3.54 -4.20
CA SER A 32 8.10 -4.29 -2.94
C SER A 32 8.24 -5.79 -3.15
N SER A 33 8.19 -6.56 -2.06
CA SER A 33 8.18 -8.02 -2.13
C SER A 33 6.91 -8.50 -2.83
N LEU A 34 7.06 -9.19 -3.95
CA LEU A 34 5.95 -9.87 -4.66
C LEU A 34 5.59 -11.23 -4.07
N LYS A 35 6.20 -11.61 -2.95
CA LYS A 35 5.90 -12.88 -2.27
C LYS A 35 4.47 -12.88 -1.75
N GLY A 36 3.68 -13.85 -2.22
CA GLY A 36 2.27 -13.95 -1.86
C GLY A 36 1.32 -13.10 -2.72
N ALA A 37 1.81 -12.54 -3.84
CA ALA A 37 1.01 -11.71 -4.75
C ALA A 37 0.07 -12.51 -5.68
N GLY A 38 -0.07 -13.81 -5.52
CA GLY A 38 -0.94 -14.64 -6.40
C GLY A 38 -0.55 -14.63 -7.88
N ILE A 39 0.72 -14.29 -8.18
CA ILE A 39 1.19 -14.04 -9.57
C ILE A 39 1.44 -15.30 -10.39
N SER A 40 1.32 -16.50 -9.81
CA SER A 40 1.65 -17.77 -10.48
C SER A 40 0.90 -17.95 -11.82
N LYS A 41 -0.36 -17.57 -11.89
CA LYS A 41 -1.19 -17.66 -13.11
C LYS A 41 -0.76 -16.69 -14.22
N TYR A 42 0.00 -15.65 -13.92
CA TYR A 42 0.47 -14.66 -14.90
C TYR A 42 1.88 -14.95 -15.43
N VAL A 43 2.64 -15.86 -14.82
CA VAL A 43 4.02 -16.17 -15.22
C VAL A 43 4.09 -16.68 -16.65
N LEU A 44 3.22 -17.62 -17.02
CA LEU A 44 3.20 -18.19 -18.36
C LEU A 44 2.77 -17.18 -19.44
N PRO A 45 1.68 -16.41 -19.26
CA PRO A 45 1.33 -15.30 -20.15
C PRO A 45 2.46 -14.25 -20.29
N PHE A 46 3.16 -13.93 -19.21
CA PHE A 46 4.27 -12.97 -19.22
C PHE A 46 5.47 -13.50 -20.02
N ILE A 47 5.84 -14.77 -19.86
CA ILE A 47 6.88 -15.42 -20.68
C ILE A 47 6.48 -15.40 -22.15
N GLY A 48 5.22 -15.71 -22.46
CA GLY A 48 4.70 -15.66 -23.83
C GLY A 48 4.80 -14.25 -24.45
N LEU A 49 4.47 -13.21 -23.66
CA LEU A 49 4.61 -11.82 -24.09
C LEU A 49 6.07 -11.45 -24.34
N LEU A 50 6.99 -11.82 -23.45
CA LEU A 50 8.42 -11.58 -23.65
C LEU A 50 8.96 -12.29 -24.89
N ALA A 51 8.54 -13.53 -25.14
CA ALA A 51 8.92 -14.28 -26.32
C ALA A 51 8.40 -13.62 -27.62
N ALA A 52 7.15 -13.16 -27.62
CA ALA A 52 6.55 -12.44 -28.73
C ALA A 52 7.28 -11.12 -29.02
N LEU A 53 7.59 -10.34 -27.99
CA LEU A 53 8.40 -9.12 -28.10
C LEU A 53 9.80 -9.42 -28.65
N GLY A 54 10.47 -10.45 -28.12
CA GLY A 54 11.78 -10.90 -28.60
C GLY A 54 11.75 -11.27 -30.09
N LEU A 55 10.71 -11.97 -30.55
CA LEU A 55 10.52 -12.30 -31.94
C LEU A 55 10.30 -11.06 -32.82
N ILE A 56 9.46 -10.12 -32.39
CA ILE A 56 9.23 -8.83 -33.08
C ILE A 56 10.56 -8.08 -33.22
N PHE A 57 11.34 -7.96 -32.13
CA PHE A 57 12.66 -7.33 -32.18
C PHE A 57 13.63 -8.03 -33.11
N ALA A 58 13.66 -9.36 -33.09
CA ALA A 58 14.53 -10.15 -33.99
C ALA A 58 14.17 -9.94 -35.45
N VAL A 59 12.87 -9.94 -35.79
CA VAL A 59 12.39 -9.69 -37.17
C VAL A 59 12.74 -8.26 -37.60
N LEU A 60 12.52 -7.26 -36.75
CA LEU A 60 12.84 -5.86 -37.04
C LEU A 60 14.35 -5.67 -37.24
N ALA A 61 15.17 -6.20 -36.33
CA ALA A 61 16.63 -6.14 -36.45
C ALA A 61 17.11 -6.80 -37.74
N ARG A 62 16.61 -8.01 -38.05
CA ARG A 62 16.95 -8.70 -39.29
C ARG A 62 16.53 -7.91 -40.54
N SER A 63 15.35 -7.27 -40.53
CA SER A 63 14.87 -6.41 -41.62
C SER A 63 15.77 -5.20 -41.83
N LEU A 64 16.18 -4.53 -40.72
CA LEU A 64 17.09 -3.38 -40.76
C LEU A 64 18.49 -3.75 -41.23
N LEU A 65 19.05 -4.86 -40.76
CA LEU A 65 20.36 -5.35 -41.16
C LEU A 65 20.42 -5.81 -42.62
N ARG A 66 19.30 -6.29 -43.16
CA ARG A 66 19.21 -6.72 -44.59
C ARG A 66 19.02 -5.56 -45.55
N ARG A 67 18.56 -4.39 -45.09
CA ARG A 67 18.48 -3.20 -45.92
C ARG A 67 19.88 -2.62 -46.07
N LYS A 68 20.54 -2.97 -47.21
CA LYS A 68 21.76 -2.25 -47.64
C LYS A 68 21.36 -0.77 -47.77
N ALA A 69 21.91 0.08 -46.93
CA ALA A 69 21.69 1.52 -46.95
C ALA A 69 22.19 2.07 -48.30
N LYS A 70 21.33 2.21 -49.27
CA LYS A 70 21.55 3.15 -50.36
C LYS A 70 21.35 4.54 -49.74
N GLY A 71 22.45 5.28 -49.61
CA GLY A 71 22.59 6.61 -49.08
C GLY A 71 21.33 7.31 -48.59
N SER A 72 20.93 7.09 -47.34
CA SER A 72 19.89 7.95 -46.75
C SER A 72 20.52 9.31 -46.49
N SER A 73 19.90 10.38 -46.93
CA SER A 73 20.37 11.73 -46.60
C SER A 73 20.30 11.91 -45.06
N VAL A 74 21.28 12.61 -44.49
CA VAL A 74 21.31 12.94 -43.05
C VAL A 74 19.97 13.55 -42.60
N ALA A 75 19.30 14.31 -43.48
CA ALA A 75 18.01 14.90 -43.24
C ALA A 75 16.91 13.86 -42.94
N TYR A 76 16.84 12.74 -43.72
CA TYR A 76 15.86 11.66 -43.44
C TYR A 76 16.14 10.97 -42.08
N SER A 77 17.40 10.80 -41.73
CA SER A 77 17.77 10.22 -40.43
C SER A 77 17.37 11.13 -39.28
N ILE A 78 17.59 12.43 -39.40
CA ILE A 78 17.18 13.44 -38.40
C ILE A 78 15.65 13.44 -38.26
N VAL A 79 14.92 13.52 -39.36
CA VAL A 79 13.44 13.48 -39.33
C VAL A 79 12.93 12.19 -38.68
N ALA A 80 13.52 11.04 -39.01
CA ALA A 80 13.13 9.76 -38.40
C ALA A 80 13.37 9.74 -36.89
N VAL A 81 14.52 10.30 -36.43
CA VAL A 81 14.82 10.42 -34.99
C VAL A 81 13.84 11.35 -34.30
N LEU A 82 13.56 12.52 -34.88
CA LEU A 82 12.60 13.48 -34.32
C LEU A 82 11.18 12.90 -34.22
N LEU A 83 10.72 12.17 -35.26
CA LEU A 83 9.43 11.48 -35.23
C LEU A 83 9.41 10.36 -34.16
N ALA A 84 10.51 9.63 -34.01
CA ALA A 84 10.61 8.61 -32.97
C ALA A 84 10.57 9.22 -31.55
N LEU A 85 11.30 10.31 -31.32
CA LEU A 85 11.28 11.05 -30.05
C LEU A 85 9.88 11.63 -29.76
N PHE A 86 9.26 12.24 -30.78
CA PHE A 86 7.89 12.74 -30.66
C PHE A 86 6.90 11.63 -30.33
N SER A 87 6.99 10.47 -31.03
CA SER A 87 6.12 9.34 -30.77
C SER A 87 6.26 8.78 -29.36
N VAL A 88 7.50 8.71 -28.82
CA VAL A 88 7.74 8.30 -27.44
C VAL A 88 7.21 9.34 -26.46
N GLY A 89 7.51 10.62 -26.68
CA GLY A 89 7.14 11.71 -25.78
C GLY A 89 5.62 11.95 -25.68
N THR A 90 4.86 11.54 -26.69
CA THR A 90 3.39 11.66 -26.72
C THR A 90 2.68 10.41 -26.18
N THR A 91 3.40 9.33 -25.83
CA THR A 91 2.76 8.15 -25.22
C THR A 91 2.24 8.46 -23.83
N PRO A 92 1.03 7.98 -23.46
CA PRO A 92 0.53 8.11 -22.07
C PRO A 92 1.51 7.54 -21.05
N ALA A 93 2.15 6.42 -21.32
CA ALA A 93 3.17 5.84 -20.44
C ALA A 93 4.35 6.79 -20.14
N PHE A 94 4.84 7.51 -21.15
CA PHE A 94 5.91 8.50 -20.93
C PHE A 94 5.41 9.71 -20.14
N GLN A 95 4.18 10.13 -20.41
CA GLN A 95 3.54 11.23 -19.66
C GLN A 95 3.35 10.85 -18.19
N ASP A 96 2.83 9.67 -17.89
CA ASP A 96 2.66 9.15 -16.52
C ASP A 96 4.01 9.14 -15.79
N ILE A 97 5.03 8.52 -16.36
CA ILE A 97 6.38 8.45 -15.77
C ILE A 97 6.96 9.86 -15.59
N SER A 98 6.80 10.74 -16.57
CA SER A 98 7.30 12.12 -16.48
C SER A 98 6.62 12.91 -15.35
N LEU A 99 5.32 12.74 -15.18
CA LEU A 99 4.55 13.34 -14.09
C LEU A 99 5.00 12.80 -12.73
N LEU A 100 5.18 11.48 -12.64
CA LEU A 100 5.67 10.84 -11.43
C LEU A 100 7.05 11.38 -11.02
N VAL A 101 8.00 11.44 -11.97
CA VAL A 101 9.35 11.98 -11.71
C VAL A 101 9.28 13.45 -11.29
N LYS A 102 8.54 14.27 -12.03
CA LYS A 102 8.39 15.70 -11.69
C LYS A 102 7.80 15.90 -10.31
N SER A 103 6.78 15.13 -9.94
CA SER A 103 6.11 15.28 -8.63
C SER A 103 7.02 14.91 -7.44
N GLN A 104 8.07 14.11 -7.64
CA GLN A 104 9.04 13.82 -6.58
C GLN A 104 10.07 14.93 -6.34
N ILE A 105 10.35 15.73 -7.37
CA ILE A 105 11.42 16.75 -7.35
C ILE A 105 10.87 18.16 -7.10
N ALA A 106 9.71 18.45 -7.68
CA ALA A 106 9.14 19.81 -7.73
C ALA A 106 7.83 19.90 -6.93
N GLY A 107 7.93 19.78 -5.60
CA GLY A 107 6.77 19.96 -4.71
C GLY A 107 6.83 21.27 -3.94
N ASP A 108 5.68 21.90 -3.70
CA ASP A 108 5.53 22.97 -2.73
C ASP A 108 5.23 22.37 -1.34
N THR A 109 6.26 22.31 -0.51
CA THR A 109 6.20 21.70 0.82
C THR A 109 6.18 22.73 1.95
N ALA A 110 6.17 24.03 1.63
CA ALA A 110 6.40 25.10 2.59
C ALA A 110 5.39 25.11 3.76
N ASP A 111 4.16 24.71 3.51
CA ASP A 111 3.11 24.69 4.53
C ASP A 111 2.77 23.28 5.06
N PHE A 112 3.47 22.23 4.64
CA PHE A 112 3.21 20.85 5.10
C PHE A 112 3.18 20.75 6.63
N SER A 113 4.19 21.32 7.30
CA SER A 113 4.31 21.29 8.77
C SER A 113 3.18 22.04 9.49
N THR A 114 2.50 22.96 8.83
CA THR A 114 1.33 23.68 9.37
C THR A 114 0.12 22.74 9.49
N TYR A 115 -0.03 21.84 8.54
CA TYR A 115 -1.17 20.92 8.46
C TYR A 115 -0.89 19.55 9.05
N TYR A 116 0.36 19.11 9.05
CA TYR A 116 0.75 17.84 9.68
C TYR A 116 0.75 17.97 11.21
N LYS A 117 0.02 17.07 11.91
CA LYS A 117 -0.08 17.05 13.37
C LYS A 117 0.12 15.64 13.92
N ALA A 118 1.19 15.43 14.67
CA ALA A 118 1.38 14.17 15.39
C ALA A 118 0.44 14.13 16.62
N PRO A 119 -0.37 13.06 16.78
CA PRO A 119 -1.26 12.94 17.93
C PRO A 119 -0.47 12.67 19.22
N LYS A 120 -1.07 13.06 20.34
CA LYS A 120 -0.59 12.62 21.66
C LYS A 120 -0.84 11.12 21.80
N LYS A 121 0.10 10.41 22.40
CA LYS A 121 -0.02 8.97 22.63
C LYS A 121 -0.88 8.66 23.87
N THR A 122 -2.07 9.25 23.94
CA THR A 122 -2.98 9.13 25.10
C THR A 122 -4.44 8.99 24.65
N VAL A 123 -5.20 8.18 25.37
CA VAL A 123 -6.65 8.02 25.25
C VAL A 123 -7.24 8.30 26.63
N GLN A 124 -8.24 9.18 26.70
CA GLN A 124 -8.89 9.58 27.95
C GLN A 124 -10.24 8.84 28.14
N GLY A 125 -10.66 8.72 29.39
CA GLY A 125 -11.96 8.16 29.76
C GLY A 125 -12.03 6.63 29.66
N LYS A 126 -13.19 6.11 29.25
CA LYS A 126 -13.40 4.68 29.01
C LYS A 126 -12.54 4.23 27.85
N ARG A 127 -12.00 3.04 27.94
CA ARG A 127 -11.18 2.42 26.88
C ARG A 127 -11.95 1.26 26.28
N PRO A 128 -12.91 1.52 25.38
CA PRO A 128 -13.64 0.45 24.71
C PRO A 128 -12.72 -0.39 23.84
N ASN A 129 -13.09 -1.63 23.58
CA ASN A 129 -12.42 -2.45 22.58
C ASN A 129 -12.69 -1.88 21.20
N LEU A 130 -11.73 -2.01 20.31
CA LEU A 130 -11.86 -1.62 18.91
C LEU A 130 -11.82 -2.87 18.02
N VAL A 131 -12.81 -3.02 17.15
CA VAL A 131 -12.77 -3.95 16.02
C VAL A 131 -12.76 -3.14 14.74
N TYR A 132 -11.69 -3.24 13.96
CA TYR A 132 -11.51 -2.48 12.72
C TYR A 132 -11.45 -3.43 11.53
N ILE A 133 -12.45 -3.35 10.65
CA ILE A 133 -12.58 -4.22 9.48
C ILE A 133 -12.20 -3.42 8.24
N TYR A 134 -11.07 -3.76 7.64
CA TYR A 134 -10.74 -3.34 6.28
C TYR A 134 -11.47 -4.26 5.31
N ALA A 135 -12.44 -3.72 4.60
CA ALA A 135 -13.19 -4.41 3.56
C ALA A 135 -12.49 -4.17 2.23
N GLU A 136 -11.72 -5.16 1.75
CA GLU A 136 -10.92 -5.09 0.53
C GLU A 136 -11.75 -4.58 -0.65
N SER A 137 -11.34 -3.48 -1.26
CA SER A 137 -11.96 -2.90 -2.47
C SER A 137 -13.47 -2.61 -2.38
N LEU A 138 -14.05 -2.61 -1.18
CA LEU A 138 -15.51 -2.52 -0.99
C LEU A 138 -15.96 -1.05 -0.95
N GLU A 139 -16.09 -0.46 -2.11
CA GLU A 139 -16.46 0.94 -2.24
C GLU A 139 -17.97 1.19 -2.10
N ARG A 140 -18.31 2.46 -1.83
CA ARG A 140 -19.70 2.87 -1.57
C ARG A 140 -20.65 2.65 -2.74
N THR A 141 -20.16 2.66 -3.98
CA THR A 141 -20.96 2.41 -5.19
C THR A 141 -21.69 1.07 -5.15
N TYR A 142 -21.12 0.05 -4.50
CA TYR A 142 -21.78 -1.26 -4.35
C TYR A 142 -23.03 -1.25 -3.47
N PHE A 143 -23.24 -0.19 -2.69
CA PHE A 143 -24.39 0.00 -1.80
C PHE A 143 -25.51 0.82 -2.45
N ASP A 144 -25.39 1.17 -3.72
CA ASP A 144 -26.45 1.81 -4.50
C ASP A 144 -27.45 0.76 -4.96
N ALA A 145 -28.60 0.70 -4.31
CA ALA A 145 -29.63 -0.28 -4.58
C ALA A 145 -30.36 -0.07 -5.93
N GLU A 146 -30.29 1.14 -6.51
CA GLU A 146 -30.82 1.40 -7.85
C GLU A 146 -29.87 0.82 -8.92
N LEU A 147 -28.56 0.93 -8.68
CA LEU A 147 -27.55 0.39 -9.60
C LEU A 147 -27.34 -1.13 -9.42
N PHE A 148 -27.29 -1.58 -8.16
CA PHE A 148 -27.02 -2.96 -7.78
C PHE A 148 -28.05 -3.50 -6.78
N PRO A 149 -29.29 -3.79 -7.23
CA PRO A 149 -30.34 -4.28 -6.34
C PRO A 149 -29.95 -5.56 -5.61
N GLY A 150 -30.04 -5.57 -4.29
CA GLY A 150 -29.77 -6.75 -3.46
C GLY A 150 -28.31 -7.18 -3.35
N LEU A 151 -27.34 -6.36 -3.82
CA LEU A 151 -25.93 -6.72 -3.81
C LEU A 151 -25.31 -6.74 -2.41
N ALA A 152 -25.63 -5.72 -1.58
CA ALA A 152 -24.99 -5.52 -0.29
C ALA A 152 -26.00 -5.21 0.83
N ASP A 153 -27.17 -5.83 0.81
CA ASP A 153 -28.30 -5.51 1.69
C ASP A 153 -27.96 -5.72 3.17
N GLU A 154 -27.27 -6.81 3.51
CA GLU A 154 -26.98 -7.16 4.90
C GLU A 154 -26.05 -6.15 5.55
N LEU A 155 -24.97 -5.78 4.87
CA LEU A 155 -24.02 -4.78 5.37
C LEU A 155 -24.61 -3.36 5.29
N ASN A 156 -25.46 -3.10 4.28
CA ASN A 156 -26.15 -1.83 4.14
C ASN A 156 -27.13 -1.57 5.30
N ALA A 157 -27.84 -2.59 5.77
CA ALA A 157 -28.71 -2.48 6.94
C ALA A 157 -27.92 -2.08 8.20
N LEU A 158 -26.74 -2.66 8.42
CA LEU A 158 -25.86 -2.30 9.54
C LEU A 158 -25.30 -0.87 9.42
N ARG A 159 -25.02 -0.44 8.19
CA ARG A 159 -24.52 0.91 7.90
C ARG A 159 -25.57 1.98 8.23
N THR A 160 -26.84 1.73 7.95
CA THR A 160 -27.92 2.71 8.26
C THR A 160 -28.09 2.94 9.76
N ASP A 161 -27.74 1.96 10.59
CA ASP A 161 -27.79 2.04 12.05
C ASP A 161 -26.44 2.47 12.67
N SER A 162 -25.64 3.22 11.93
CA SER A 162 -24.29 3.60 12.32
C SER A 162 -24.02 5.10 12.10
N ILE A 163 -22.86 5.56 12.51
CA ILE A 163 -22.32 6.85 12.04
C ILE A 163 -21.69 6.59 10.66
N ASP A 164 -22.42 6.97 9.61
CA ASP A 164 -22.04 6.71 8.22
C ASP A 164 -21.52 7.97 7.53
N PHE A 165 -20.34 7.86 6.90
CA PHE A 165 -19.66 8.95 6.22
C PHE A 165 -19.73 8.76 4.69
N SER A 166 -20.73 9.37 4.07
CA SER A 166 -21.09 9.10 2.67
C SER A 166 -20.14 9.69 1.63
N ASN A 167 -19.25 10.62 1.98
CA ASN A 167 -18.45 11.38 1.03
C ASN A 167 -16.94 11.28 1.30
N THR A 168 -16.47 10.06 1.57
CA THR A 168 -15.04 9.77 1.77
C THR A 168 -14.35 9.54 0.44
N GLN A 169 -13.48 10.46 0.03
CA GLN A 169 -12.74 10.38 -1.24
C GLN A 169 -11.39 9.66 -1.08
N GLN A 170 -10.95 9.00 -2.15
CA GLN A 170 -9.60 8.50 -2.30
C GLN A 170 -8.69 9.62 -2.80
N LEU A 171 -7.51 9.77 -2.21
CA LEU A 171 -6.52 10.77 -2.61
C LEU A 171 -5.30 10.12 -3.28
N PRO A 172 -4.45 10.87 -3.98
CA PRO A 172 -3.17 10.34 -4.47
C PRO A 172 -2.37 9.68 -3.35
N GLY A 173 -1.77 8.53 -3.62
CA GLY A 173 -1.03 7.76 -2.64
C GLY A 173 -1.87 7.01 -1.59
N THR A 174 -3.19 6.80 -1.84
CA THR A 174 -4.07 6.04 -0.93
C THR A 174 -4.87 4.93 -1.64
N GLY A 175 -4.55 4.61 -2.90
CA GLY A 175 -5.38 3.80 -3.79
C GLY A 175 -4.97 2.33 -3.93
N TYR A 176 -4.30 1.74 -2.95
CA TYR A 176 -3.99 0.31 -2.87
C TYR A 176 -3.82 -0.11 -1.41
N THR A 177 -3.94 -1.39 -1.11
CA THR A 177 -4.13 -1.91 0.25
C THR A 177 -3.23 -1.28 1.30
N ILE A 178 -1.90 -1.39 1.16
CA ILE A 178 -1.00 -0.83 2.17
C ILE A 178 -1.07 0.70 2.24
N ALA A 179 -1.31 1.38 1.12
CA ALA A 179 -1.47 2.83 1.11
C ALA A 179 -2.77 3.28 1.79
N GLY A 180 -3.85 2.53 1.61
CA GLY A 180 -5.11 2.76 2.35
C GLY A 180 -4.96 2.49 3.85
N MET A 181 -4.20 1.46 4.24
CA MET A 181 -3.87 1.20 5.64
C MET A 181 -3.03 2.33 6.25
N VAL A 182 -1.99 2.81 5.55
CA VAL A 182 -1.19 3.97 5.97
C VAL A 182 -2.06 5.22 6.08
N ALA A 183 -2.87 5.50 5.07
CA ALA A 183 -3.77 6.63 5.05
C ALA A 183 -4.72 6.62 6.26
N SER A 184 -5.39 5.49 6.49
CA SER A 184 -6.39 5.35 7.55
C SER A 184 -5.80 5.25 8.96
N GLN A 185 -4.55 4.83 9.13
CA GLN A 185 -3.93 4.74 10.45
C GLN A 185 -3.02 5.91 10.77
N CYS A 186 -2.28 6.44 9.79
CA CYS A 186 -1.28 7.47 10.01
C CYS A 186 -1.70 8.85 9.50
N GLY A 187 -2.83 8.94 8.77
CA GLY A 187 -3.32 10.19 8.21
C GLY A 187 -2.40 10.82 7.16
N ILE A 188 -1.61 10.02 6.47
CA ILE A 188 -0.71 10.45 5.39
C ILE A 188 -0.85 9.53 4.18
N PRO A 189 -0.62 10.02 2.95
CA PRO A 189 -0.52 9.15 1.78
C PRO A 189 0.78 8.33 1.81
N LEU A 190 0.80 7.23 1.10
CA LEU A 190 2.00 6.41 0.91
C LEU A 190 2.70 6.79 -0.39
N PHE A 191 3.84 7.44 -0.28
CA PHE A 191 4.76 7.68 -1.38
C PHE A 191 6.13 7.09 -1.04
N ALA A 192 6.69 6.31 -1.95
CA ALA A 192 8.05 5.79 -1.81
C ALA A 192 9.02 6.59 -2.68
N PRO A 193 10.28 6.75 -2.27
CA PRO A 193 11.31 7.35 -3.11
C PRO A 193 11.56 6.49 -4.36
N PHE A 194 11.81 7.11 -5.51
CA PHE A 194 12.12 6.38 -6.76
C PHE A 194 13.44 5.61 -6.70
N ASP A 195 14.39 6.11 -5.93
CA ASP A 195 15.74 5.56 -5.87
C ASP A 195 15.82 4.22 -5.14
N GLY A 196 14.70 3.64 -4.78
CA GLY A 196 14.75 2.35 -4.16
C GLY A 196 13.50 1.90 -3.43
N ASN A 197 13.50 0.64 -3.15
CA ASN A 197 12.50 0.01 -2.34
C ASN A 197 12.79 0.25 -0.85
N ALA A 198 12.44 1.43 -0.36
CA ALA A 198 12.61 1.76 1.04
C ALA A 198 11.95 0.72 1.95
N SER A 199 10.76 0.20 1.56
CA SER A 199 10.02 -0.77 2.36
C SER A 199 10.71 -2.14 2.49
N SER A 200 11.55 -2.54 1.52
CA SER A 200 12.30 -3.81 1.58
C SER A 200 13.71 -3.67 2.14
N ALA A 201 14.29 -2.48 2.08
CA ALA A 201 15.63 -2.21 2.55
C ALA A 201 15.67 -1.72 4.01
N VAL A 202 14.59 -1.11 4.48
CA VAL A 202 14.47 -0.57 5.84
C VAL A 202 13.64 -1.52 6.69
N SER A 203 14.03 -1.76 7.93
CA SER A 203 13.30 -2.62 8.87
C SER A 203 12.13 -1.90 9.55
N THR A 204 11.96 -0.62 9.29
CA THR A 204 10.90 0.23 9.83
C THR A 204 10.14 0.91 8.70
N PHE A 205 8.86 1.18 8.90
CA PHE A 205 7.98 1.78 7.91
C PHE A 205 7.48 3.12 8.47
N TYR A 206 7.78 4.23 7.82
CA TYR A 206 7.42 5.58 8.28
C TYR A 206 7.71 5.86 9.77
N PRO A 207 8.94 5.65 10.27
CA PRO A 207 9.25 5.69 11.69
C PRO A 207 9.02 7.05 12.36
N GLU A 208 9.03 8.13 11.60
CA GLU A 208 8.79 9.49 12.09
C GLU A 208 7.29 9.79 12.35
N ASN A 209 6.39 8.89 11.93
CA ASN A 209 4.96 9.10 12.07
C ASN A 209 4.41 8.40 13.31
N VAL A 210 3.41 9.04 13.93
CA VAL A 210 2.62 8.44 14.99
C VAL A 210 1.27 8.03 14.40
N CYS A 211 1.03 6.72 14.35
CA CYS A 211 -0.17 6.15 13.78
C CYS A 211 -1.17 5.72 14.87
N LEU A 212 -2.39 5.38 14.49
CA LEU A 212 -3.44 4.93 15.41
C LEU A 212 -2.97 3.77 16.31
N GLY A 213 -2.29 2.77 15.73
CA GLY A 213 -1.77 1.63 16.49
C GLY A 213 -0.75 2.03 17.56
N ASP A 214 0.10 3.04 17.29
CA ASP A 214 1.06 3.57 18.26
C ASP A 214 0.36 4.23 19.46
N VAL A 215 -0.68 5.02 19.17
CA VAL A 215 -1.48 5.68 20.20
C VAL A 215 -2.20 4.66 21.07
N LEU A 216 -2.85 3.68 20.46
CA LEU A 216 -3.57 2.61 21.17
C LEU A 216 -2.62 1.79 22.03
N LYS A 217 -1.45 1.39 21.52
CA LYS A 217 -0.44 0.67 22.28
C LYS A 217 0.05 1.48 23.48
N ALA A 218 0.37 2.74 23.30
CA ALA A 218 0.79 3.64 24.39
C ALA A 218 -0.32 3.84 25.43
N ALA A 219 -1.59 3.78 25.02
CA ALA A 219 -2.75 3.81 25.90
C ALA A 219 -3.03 2.47 26.60
N GLY A 220 -2.21 1.44 26.40
CA GLY A 220 -2.30 0.14 27.06
C GLY A 220 -3.18 -0.90 26.35
N TYR A 221 -3.50 -0.68 25.08
CA TYR A 221 -4.18 -1.68 24.25
C TYR A 221 -3.20 -2.78 23.81
N SER A 222 -3.70 -4.01 23.69
CA SER A 222 -3.06 -5.06 22.90
C SER A 222 -3.57 -4.99 21.48
N ASN A 223 -2.69 -4.79 20.50
CA ASN A 223 -3.06 -4.60 19.11
C ASN A 223 -2.85 -5.87 18.30
N TYR A 224 -3.92 -6.33 17.64
CA TYR A 224 -3.97 -7.55 16.83
C TYR A 224 -4.34 -7.22 15.39
N PHE A 225 -3.74 -7.94 14.44
CA PHE A 225 -4.09 -7.85 13.02
C PHE A 225 -4.20 -9.24 12.40
N TYR A 226 -5.26 -9.46 11.60
CA TYR A 226 -5.58 -10.72 10.93
C TYR A 226 -5.90 -10.51 9.46
N GLN A 227 -5.34 -11.35 8.58
CA GLN A 227 -5.71 -11.40 7.16
C GLN A 227 -5.46 -12.80 6.58
N GLY A 228 -6.19 -13.17 5.51
CA GLY A 228 -5.98 -14.45 4.81
C GLY A 228 -4.70 -14.51 3.98
N ALA A 229 -4.19 -13.39 3.50
CA ALA A 229 -3.05 -13.31 2.60
C ALA A 229 -1.69 -13.27 3.33
N GLU A 230 -0.60 -13.42 2.55
CA GLU A 230 0.78 -13.29 3.06
C GLU A 230 1.06 -11.88 3.58
N LEU A 231 1.64 -11.78 4.78
CA LEU A 231 1.99 -10.51 5.43
C LEU A 231 3.13 -9.77 4.74
N ALA A 232 4.09 -10.51 4.19
CA ALA A 232 5.27 -9.94 3.55
C ALA A 232 4.94 -9.16 2.27
N PHE A 233 3.77 -9.42 1.66
CA PHE A 233 3.36 -8.69 0.47
C PHE A 233 3.15 -7.21 0.77
N ALA A 234 3.80 -6.37 -0.02
CA ALA A 234 3.78 -4.91 0.10
C ALA A 234 4.26 -4.35 1.46
N GLY A 235 5.02 -5.13 2.25
CA GLY A 235 5.59 -4.68 3.52
C GLY A 235 4.60 -4.49 4.66
N LYS A 236 3.42 -5.13 4.60
CA LYS A 236 2.38 -5.00 5.64
C LYS A 236 2.85 -5.40 7.03
N ASP A 237 3.62 -6.49 7.13
CA ASP A 237 4.19 -6.93 8.40
C ASP A 237 5.15 -5.90 9.01
N THR A 238 5.99 -5.31 8.18
CA THR A 238 6.92 -4.25 8.61
C THR A 238 6.15 -3.01 9.08
N PHE A 239 5.14 -2.57 8.31
CA PHE A 239 4.29 -1.45 8.68
C PHE A 239 3.60 -1.66 10.04
N LEU A 240 2.89 -2.76 10.20
CA LEU A 240 2.13 -3.05 11.40
C LEU A 240 3.03 -3.15 12.63
N LYS A 241 4.14 -3.88 12.54
CA LYS A 241 5.11 -4.02 13.63
C LYS A 241 5.79 -2.70 14.00
N SER A 242 6.04 -1.83 13.01
CA SER A 242 6.59 -0.48 13.25
C SER A 242 5.61 0.42 14.00
N HIS A 243 4.30 0.18 13.85
CA HIS A 243 3.24 1.03 14.38
C HIS A 243 2.36 0.34 15.44
N GLY A 244 3.01 -0.33 16.37
CA GLY A 244 2.37 -0.75 17.62
C GLY A 244 1.65 -2.08 17.61
N PHE A 245 1.69 -2.87 16.52
CA PHE A 245 1.09 -4.20 16.45
C PHE A 245 2.09 -5.27 16.85
N ASP A 246 1.86 -5.94 17.98
CA ASP A 246 2.69 -7.06 18.44
C ASP A 246 2.20 -8.40 17.91
N HIS A 247 0.91 -8.47 17.56
CA HIS A 247 0.21 -9.69 17.16
C HIS A 247 -0.29 -9.54 15.71
N VAL A 248 0.47 -10.07 14.76
CA VAL A 248 0.20 -9.93 13.32
C VAL A 248 0.13 -11.30 12.67
N TYR A 249 -1.05 -11.68 12.16
CA TYR A 249 -1.34 -12.99 11.62
C TYR A 249 -1.79 -12.90 10.16
N GLY A 250 -1.09 -13.62 9.30
CA GLY A 250 -1.42 -13.77 7.89
C GLY A 250 -1.51 -15.24 7.49
N PHE A 251 -1.34 -15.52 6.20
CA PHE A 251 -1.52 -16.84 5.64
C PHE A 251 -0.75 -17.95 6.38
N LYS A 252 0.51 -17.70 6.75
CA LYS A 252 1.34 -18.70 7.44
C LYS A 252 0.99 -18.85 8.90
N GLU A 253 0.79 -17.73 9.56
CA GLU A 253 0.56 -17.65 11.00
C GLU A 253 -0.81 -18.21 11.39
N LEU A 254 -1.78 -18.17 10.46
CA LEU A 254 -3.14 -18.69 10.69
C LEU A 254 -3.31 -20.17 10.36
N ARG A 255 -2.32 -20.84 9.79
CA ARG A 255 -2.45 -22.21 9.29
C ARG A 255 -2.98 -23.20 10.33
N GLU A 256 -2.60 -23.04 11.59
CA GLU A 256 -3.02 -23.93 12.69
C GLU A 256 -4.31 -23.45 13.37
N GLN A 257 -4.82 -22.27 12.99
CA GLN A 257 -6.02 -21.67 13.57
C GLN A 257 -7.25 -21.82 12.67
N VAL A 258 -7.05 -21.98 11.36
CA VAL A 258 -8.15 -22.23 10.42
C VAL A 258 -8.62 -23.67 10.52
N ALA A 259 -9.93 -23.88 10.38
CA ALA A 259 -10.55 -25.21 10.56
C ALA A 259 -10.10 -26.21 9.47
N ASP A 260 -9.95 -25.76 8.23
CA ASP A 260 -9.52 -26.58 7.09
C ASP A 260 -8.34 -25.91 6.36
N PRO A 261 -7.10 -26.39 6.54
CA PRO A 261 -5.92 -25.87 5.84
C PRO A 261 -5.89 -26.15 4.32
N SER A 262 -6.82 -26.92 3.77
CA SER A 262 -6.96 -27.12 2.32
C SER A 262 -7.87 -26.08 1.67
N TYR A 263 -8.77 -25.44 2.44
CA TYR A 263 -9.76 -24.48 1.98
C TYR A 263 -9.16 -23.08 1.85
N LYS A 264 -8.65 -22.78 0.70
CA LYS A 264 -7.95 -21.51 0.37
C LYS A 264 -8.05 -21.19 -1.11
N ASN A 265 -7.80 -19.92 -1.44
CA ASN A 265 -7.70 -19.39 -2.80
C ASN A 265 -6.25 -18.98 -3.16
N ASP A 266 -6.05 -18.36 -4.32
CA ASP A 266 -4.72 -17.93 -4.81
C ASP A 266 -4.04 -16.89 -3.92
N TRP A 267 -4.79 -16.14 -3.11
CA TRP A 267 -4.28 -15.13 -2.17
C TRP A 267 -4.04 -15.68 -0.77
N GLY A 268 -4.73 -16.73 -0.39
CA GLY A 268 -4.60 -17.36 0.92
C GLY A 268 -5.93 -17.92 1.45
N TRP A 269 -6.20 -17.75 2.75
CA TRP A 269 -7.44 -18.22 3.38
C TRP A 269 -8.63 -17.40 2.94
N TYR A 270 -9.76 -18.04 2.67
CA TYR A 270 -11.04 -17.36 2.43
C TYR A 270 -11.48 -16.52 3.62
N ASP A 271 -12.21 -15.43 3.35
CA ASP A 271 -12.68 -14.47 4.36
C ASP A 271 -13.54 -15.14 5.44
N ASP A 272 -14.41 -16.08 5.10
CA ASP A 272 -15.23 -16.81 6.08
C ASP A 272 -14.38 -17.51 7.14
N SER A 273 -13.31 -18.22 6.73
CA SER A 273 -12.39 -18.89 7.64
C SER A 273 -11.62 -17.92 8.54
N VAL A 274 -11.15 -16.80 7.98
CA VAL A 274 -10.42 -15.78 8.74
C VAL A 274 -11.33 -15.06 9.74
N LEU A 275 -12.54 -14.67 9.32
CA LEU A 275 -13.47 -13.96 10.17
C LEU A 275 -14.03 -14.82 11.30
N ASP A 276 -14.11 -16.14 11.14
CA ASP A 276 -14.43 -17.05 12.24
C ASP A 276 -13.29 -17.09 13.28
N VAL A 277 -12.02 -17.13 12.87
CA VAL A 277 -10.87 -17.00 13.76
C VAL A 277 -10.89 -15.65 14.49
N VAL A 278 -11.17 -14.56 13.76
CA VAL A 278 -11.29 -13.20 14.32
C VAL A 278 -12.38 -13.13 15.38
N TYR A 279 -13.55 -13.72 15.14
CA TYR A 279 -14.62 -13.77 16.14
C TYR A 279 -14.23 -14.55 17.39
N GLY A 280 -13.59 -15.71 17.21
CA GLY A 280 -13.06 -16.50 18.32
C GLY A 280 -12.09 -15.71 19.18
N LYS A 281 -11.16 -14.97 18.53
CA LYS A 281 -10.20 -14.10 19.22
C LYS A 281 -10.88 -12.92 19.90
N PHE A 282 -11.87 -12.30 19.27
CA PHE A 282 -12.68 -11.24 19.90
C PHE A 282 -13.31 -11.72 21.22
N VAL A 283 -13.92 -12.91 21.22
CA VAL A 283 -14.53 -13.47 22.43
C VAL A 283 -13.48 -13.80 23.50
N GLU A 284 -12.34 -14.36 23.10
CA GLU A 284 -11.22 -14.66 24.00
C GLU A 284 -10.70 -13.40 24.70
N LEU A 285 -10.39 -12.35 23.92
CA LEU A 285 -9.86 -11.09 24.44
C LEU A 285 -10.89 -10.33 25.26
N SER A 286 -12.16 -10.38 24.89
CA SER A 286 -13.24 -9.71 25.62
C SER A 286 -13.47 -10.25 27.03
N LYS A 287 -13.03 -11.45 27.34
CA LYS A 287 -13.03 -12.04 28.68
C LYS A 287 -11.93 -11.48 29.57
N GLN A 288 -10.96 -10.80 28.98
CA GLN A 288 -9.82 -10.19 29.70
C GLN A 288 -10.19 -8.76 30.13
N ARG A 289 -9.45 -8.23 31.13
CA ARG A 289 -9.64 -6.84 31.59
C ARG A 289 -8.89 -5.81 30.76
N GLN A 290 -7.91 -6.25 29.97
CA GLN A 290 -7.08 -5.39 29.14
C GLN A 290 -7.86 -4.97 27.89
N PRO A 291 -7.91 -3.67 27.56
CA PRO A 291 -8.48 -3.23 26.31
C PRO A 291 -7.65 -3.74 25.13
N PHE A 292 -8.31 -4.03 24.01
CA PHE A 292 -7.65 -4.49 22.81
C PHE A 292 -8.17 -3.77 21.56
N SER A 293 -7.33 -3.77 20.53
CA SER A 293 -7.74 -3.44 19.18
C SER A 293 -7.53 -4.66 18.28
N LEU A 294 -8.56 -5.03 17.54
CA LEU A 294 -8.59 -6.18 16.66
C LEU A 294 -8.87 -5.70 15.23
N PHE A 295 -7.83 -5.67 14.42
CA PHE A 295 -7.91 -5.28 13.02
C PHE A 295 -7.98 -6.53 12.14
N THR A 296 -8.79 -6.49 11.09
CA THR A 296 -8.83 -7.53 10.07
C THR A 296 -8.95 -6.92 8.68
N LEU A 297 -8.37 -7.60 7.70
CA LEU A 297 -8.45 -7.24 6.28
C LEU A 297 -8.99 -8.43 5.51
N THR A 298 -10.12 -8.24 4.79
CA THR A 298 -10.67 -9.23 3.87
C THR A 298 -9.85 -9.30 2.59
N VAL A 299 -9.97 -10.38 1.81
CA VAL A 299 -9.21 -10.57 0.56
C VAL A 299 -10.07 -11.10 -0.58
N ASP A 300 -11.28 -11.61 -0.33
CA ASP A 300 -12.08 -12.31 -1.33
C ASP A 300 -12.61 -11.41 -2.45
N THR A 301 -12.67 -10.10 -2.24
CA THR A 301 -13.04 -9.11 -3.27
C THR A 301 -11.86 -8.61 -4.11
N HIS A 302 -10.66 -9.19 -3.93
CA HIS A 302 -9.46 -8.77 -4.64
C HIS A 302 -9.58 -8.98 -6.16
N HIS A 303 -9.20 -7.95 -6.91
CA HIS A 303 -9.24 -7.95 -8.38
C HIS A 303 -8.37 -9.07 -8.99
N PRO A 304 -8.58 -9.48 -10.26
CA PRO A 304 -9.59 -8.96 -11.21
C PRO A 304 -10.99 -9.55 -11.04
N ASP A 305 -11.14 -10.76 -10.49
CA ASP A 305 -12.40 -11.50 -10.49
C ASP A 305 -13.05 -11.60 -9.12
N GLY A 306 -12.25 -11.51 -8.06
CA GLY A 306 -12.64 -11.89 -6.72
C GLY A 306 -12.73 -13.41 -6.52
N PHE A 307 -13.08 -13.82 -5.32
CA PHE A 307 -13.23 -15.21 -4.87
C PHE A 307 -14.55 -15.36 -4.13
N ILE A 308 -15.19 -16.51 -4.29
CA ILE A 308 -16.46 -16.80 -3.65
C ILE A 308 -16.23 -17.96 -2.71
N SER A 309 -16.39 -17.72 -1.41
CA SER A 309 -16.25 -18.74 -0.38
C SER A 309 -17.45 -19.69 -0.35
N ALA A 310 -17.27 -20.90 0.13
CA ALA A 310 -18.33 -21.91 0.23
C ALA A 310 -19.42 -21.54 1.24
N GLY A 311 -19.11 -20.67 2.21
CA GLY A 311 -20.03 -20.22 3.25
C GLY A 311 -21.06 -19.20 2.80
N CYS A 312 -21.02 -18.73 1.54
CA CYS A 312 -21.95 -17.72 1.04
C CYS A 312 -23.30 -18.29 0.68
N SER A 313 -24.36 -17.63 1.12
CA SER A 313 -25.72 -17.91 0.66
C SER A 313 -26.01 -17.31 -0.72
N LYS A 314 -25.38 -16.16 -1.04
CA LYS A 314 -25.39 -15.51 -2.36
C LYS A 314 -24.04 -15.75 -3.05
N ASN A 315 -23.93 -16.80 -3.82
CA ASN A 315 -22.70 -17.21 -4.51
C ASN A 315 -22.62 -16.76 -5.97
N SER A 316 -23.67 -16.11 -6.49
CA SER A 316 -23.69 -15.50 -7.82
C SER A 316 -24.51 -14.22 -7.81
N TYR A 317 -24.07 -13.23 -8.58
CA TYR A 317 -24.81 -11.98 -8.79
C TYR A 317 -24.81 -11.65 -10.30
N ALA A 318 -26.02 -11.43 -10.83
CA ALA A 318 -26.20 -11.06 -12.22
C ALA A 318 -26.56 -9.57 -12.33
N TRP A 319 -25.77 -8.81 -13.09
CA TRP A 319 -26.07 -7.45 -13.47
C TRP A 319 -26.57 -7.43 -14.93
N GLN A 320 -27.73 -6.87 -15.16
CA GLN A 320 -28.39 -6.87 -16.48
C GLN A 320 -28.46 -8.27 -17.11
N ASN A 321 -28.85 -9.27 -16.33
CA ASN A 321 -28.96 -10.69 -16.73
C ASN A 321 -27.65 -11.37 -17.15
N LYS A 322 -26.49 -10.79 -16.81
CA LYS A 322 -25.18 -11.41 -16.97
C LYS A 322 -24.52 -11.58 -15.63
N GLU A 323 -24.05 -12.79 -15.35
CA GLU A 323 -23.26 -13.03 -14.15
C GLU A 323 -21.99 -12.18 -14.19
N ASN A 324 -21.70 -11.54 -13.04
CA ASN A 324 -20.48 -10.76 -12.86
C ASN A 324 -19.73 -11.28 -11.65
N ARG A 325 -18.53 -11.80 -11.86
CA ARG A 325 -17.74 -12.47 -10.83
C ARG A 325 -17.36 -11.55 -9.68
N SER A 326 -16.89 -10.34 -9.97
CA SER A 326 -16.52 -9.39 -8.93
C SER A 326 -17.73 -8.96 -8.11
N LEU A 327 -18.90 -8.75 -8.72
CA LEU A 327 -20.13 -8.47 -7.98
C LEU A 327 -20.58 -9.69 -7.15
N SER A 328 -20.38 -10.90 -7.64
CA SER A 328 -20.65 -12.12 -6.88
C SER A 328 -19.73 -12.22 -5.65
N ALA A 329 -18.45 -11.90 -5.81
CA ALA A 329 -17.51 -11.85 -4.69
C ALA A 329 -17.87 -10.75 -3.67
N VAL A 330 -18.33 -9.57 -4.13
CA VAL A 330 -18.84 -8.51 -3.26
C VAL A 330 -20.08 -8.96 -2.49
N ALA A 331 -21.06 -9.60 -3.15
CA ALA A 331 -22.26 -10.14 -2.51
C ALA A 331 -21.92 -11.15 -1.40
N CYS A 332 -20.88 -11.96 -1.64
CA CYS A 332 -20.39 -12.95 -0.69
C CYS A 332 -19.67 -12.28 0.49
N SER A 333 -18.62 -11.49 0.23
CA SER A 333 -17.77 -10.91 1.28
C SER A 333 -18.55 -9.98 2.21
N GLN A 334 -19.48 -9.17 1.68
CA GLN A 334 -20.32 -8.32 2.51
C GLN A 334 -21.21 -9.10 3.50
N GLN A 335 -21.68 -10.32 3.12
CA GLN A 335 -22.41 -11.19 4.04
C GLN A 335 -21.55 -11.67 5.20
N HIS A 336 -20.30 -12.06 4.92
CA HIS A 336 -19.37 -12.50 5.97
C HIS A 336 -19.02 -11.36 6.92
N ILE A 337 -18.77 -10.14 6.40
CA ILE A 337 -18.55 -8.95 7.22
C ILE A 337 -19.77 -8.66 8.08
N ALA A 338 -20.96 -8.66 7.50
CA ALA A 338 -22.21 -8.42 8.22
C ALA A 338 -22.44 -9.49 9.31
N ALA A 339 -22.20 -10.76 9.00
CA ALA A 339 -22.34 -11.85 9.97
C ALA A 339 -21.36 -11.72 11.15
N LEU A 340 -20.11 -11.31 10.92
CA LEU A 340 -19.16 -11.01 12.00
C LEU A 340 -19.68 -9.88 12.90
N ILE A 341 -20.13 -8.77 12.30
CA ILE A 341 -20.66 -7.62 13.03
C ILE A 341 -21.88 -8.05 13.87
N ASP A 342 -22.79 -8.81 13.29
CA ASP A 342 -23.99 -9.31 13.99
C ASP A 342 -23.65 -10.27 15.14
N LYS A 343 -22.65 -11.17 14.96
CA LYS A 343 -22.14 -12.01 16.04
C LYS A 343 -21.61 -11.15 17.20
N ILE A 344 -20.85 -10.08 16.89
CA ILE A 344 -20.31 -9.15 17.90
C ILE A 344 -21.46 -8.36 18.57
N LYS A 345 -22.40 -7.80 17.81
CA LYS A 345 -23.56 -7.05 18.34
C LYS A 345 -24.42 -7.89 19.31
N ARG A 346 -24.56 -9.18 19.04
CA ARG A 346 -25.31 -10.11 19.90
C ARG A 346 -24.52 -10.62 21.11
N SER A 347 -23.22 -10.36 21.16
CA SER A 347 -22.39 -10.76 22.28
C SER A 347 -22.58 -9.85 23.52
N PRO A 348 -22.35 -10.35 24.74
CA PRO A 348 -22.39 -9.52 25.95
C PRO A 348 -21.31 -8.43 25.99
N TYR A 349 -20.38 -8.44 25.06
CA TYR A 349 -19.22 -7.54 25.02
C TYR A 349 -19.43 -6.33 24.12
N PHE A 350 -20.53 -6.28 23.36
CA PHE A 350 -20.81 -5.21 22.40
C PHE A 350 -20.90 -3.84 23.07
N SER A 351 -21.52 -3.75 24.26
CA SER A 351 -21.65 -2.48 25.02
C SER A 351 -20.33 -1.82 25.42
N ASN A 352 -19.19 -2.52 25.23
CA ASN A 352 -17.83 -1.99 25.44
C ASN A 352 -16.98 -2.11 24.15
N THR A 353 -17.61 -2.07 22.98
CA THR A 353 -16.89 -2.29 21.70
C THR A 353 -17.32 -1.25 20.67
N VAL A 354 -16.33 -0.67 20.00
CA VAL A 354 -16.48 0.16 18.80
C VAL A 354 -16.10 -0.70 17.59
N ILE A 355 -16.98 -0.76 16.58
CA ILE A 355 -16.75 -1.46 15.33
C ILE A 355 -16.60 -0.42 14.22
N VAL A 356 -15.53 -0.54 13.45
CA VAL A 356 -15.25 0.29 12.27
C VAL A 356 -15.23 -0.58 11.04
N VAL A 357 -15.93 -0.14 10.00
CA VAL A 357 -15.83 -0.74 8.66
C VAL A 357 -15.34 0.32 7.70
N SER A 358 -14.26 0.03 7.03
CA SER A 358 -13.63 0.92 6.05
C SER A 358 -13.20 0.13 4.84
N SER A 359 -13.50 0.61 3.63
CA SER A 359 -12.69 0.11 2.50
C SER A 359 -11.24 0.51 2.72
N ASP A 360 -10.33 -0.34 2.30
CA ASP A 360 -8.91 0.00 2.24
C ASP A 360 -8.63 0.97 1.07
N HIS A 361 -9.22 0.70 -0.09
CA HIS A 361 -9.21 1.58 -1.27
C HIS A 361 -10.46 1.35 -2.15
N LEU A 362 -10.61 2.16 -3.21
CA LEU A 362 -11.61 1.92 -4.24
C LEU A 362 -11.25 0.68 -5.06
N ALA A 363 -12.25 -0.01 -5.57
CA ALA A 363 -12.04 -1.19 -6.41
C ALA A 363 -11.10 -0.87 -7.60
N MET A 364 -10.06 -1.67 -7.75
CA MET A 364 -9.17 -1.63 -8.90
C MET A 364 -9.84 -2.28 -10.12
N ASN A 365 -9.10 -2.43 -11.23
CA ASN A 365 -9.64 -3.00 -12.44
C ASN A 365 -10.17 -4.43 -12.23
N ASN A 366 -11.48 -4.55 -12.22
CA ASN A 366 -12.22 -5.79 -12.02
C ASN A 366 -13.36 -5.93 -13.03
N THR A 367 -14.10 -7.02 -13.00
CA THR A 367 -15.17 -7.27 -13.98
C THR A 367 -16.35 -6.29 -13.89
N ALA A 368 -16.45 -5.46 -12.84
CA ALA A 368 -17.43 -4.39 -12.69
C ALA A 368 -16.85 -2.98 -12.93
N TYR A 369 -15.56 -2.85 -13.25
CA TYR A 369 -14.84 -1.58 -13.31
C TYR A 369 -15.47 -0.55 -14.25
N ASP A 370 -15.89 -0.96 -15.44
CA ASP A 370 -16.56 -0.09 -16.43
C ASP A 370 -17.91 0.47 -15.93
N ILE A 371 -18.54 -0.22 -14.99
CA ILE A 371 -19.78 0.25 -14.35
C ILE A 371 -19.43 1.26 -13.28
N LEU A 372 -18.46 0.92 -12.41
CA LEU A 372 -18.05 1.72 -11.27
C LEU A 372 -17.47 3.09 -11.69
N THR A 373 -16.63 3.12 -12.72
CA THR A 373 -15.97 4.36 -13.20
C THR A 373 -16.93 5.39 -13.78
N LYS A 374 -18.14 4.98 -14.12
CA LYS A 374 -19.20 5.90 -14.57
C LYS A 374 -19.93 6.58 -13.40
N GLN A 375 -19.63 6.19 -12.18
CA GLN A 375 -20.26 6.68 -10.97
C GLN A 375 -19.36 7.63 -10.18
N LYS A 376 -19.95 8.37 -9.24
CA LYS A 376 -19.20 9.14 -8.26
C LYS A 376 -18.67 8.20 -7.18
N ARG A 377 -17.50 7.63 -7.40
CA ARG A 377 -16.90 6.64 -6.50
C ARG A 377 -16.47 7.25 -5.17
N ARG A 378 -16.75 6.56 -4.07
CA ARG A 378 -16.37 6.93 -2.70
C ARG A 378 -15.98 5.69 -1.90
N ASN A 379 -15.00 5.86 -1.02
CA ASN A 379 -14.63 4.82 -0.06
C ASN A 379 -15.76 4.59 0.94
N LEU A 380 -15.98 3.35 1.34
CA LEU A 380 -16.87 3.00 2.44
C LEU A 380 -16.19 3.36 3.77
N PHE A 381 -16.91 4.04 4.65
CA PHE A 381 -16.50 4.26 6.03
C PHE A 381 -17.69 4.49 6.92
N PHE A 382 -17.85 3.64 7.94
CA PHE A 382 -18.88 3.84 8.99
C PHE A 382 -18.41 3.26 10.32
N ILE A 383 -19.01 3.74 11.41
CA ILE A 383 -18.68 3.36 12.79
C ILE A 383 -19.95 2.95 13.53
N ILE A 384 -19.93 1.75 14.13
CA ILE A 384 -20.95 1.27 15.05
C ILE A 384 -20.37 1.37 16.47
N ASP A 385 -20.87 2.31 17.26
CA ASP A 385 -20.40 2.54 18.62
C ASP A 385 -21.34 1.85 19.64
N GLY A 386 -20.92 0.68 20.13
CA GLY A 386 -21.68 -0.05 21.16
C GLY A 386 -21.71 0.64 22.52
N THR A 387 -20.81 1.60 22.77
CA THR A 387 -20.75 2.36 24.03
C THR A 387 -21.72 3.52 24.05
N ARG A 388 -22.04 4.06 22.87
CA ARG A 388 -22.95 5.19 22.64
C ARG A 388 -23.66 4.97 21.31
N PRO A 389 -24.73 4.16 21.27
CA PRO A 389 -25.45 3.90 20.04
C PRO A 389 -25.93 5.22 19.41
N LEU A 390 -25.44 5.52 18.23
CA LEU A 390 -25.77 6.71 17.46
C LEU A 390 -25.85 6.32 15.99
N ALA A 391 -26.99 6.63 15.37
CA ALA A 391 -27.17 6.56 13.93
C ALA A 391 -27.16 7.97 13.36
N GLU A 392 -26.19 8.30 12.54
CA GLU A 392 -26.02 9.61 11.95
C GLU A 392 -25.43 9.50 10.54
N GLN A 393 -26.06 10.18 9.58
CA GLN A 393 -25.56 10.26 8.21
C GLN A 393 -24.78 11.56 8.03
N ARG A 394 -23.49 11.43 7.70
CA ARG A 394 -22.57 12.55 7.45
C ARG A 394 -22.13 12.58 5.99
N ASN A 395 -22.36 13.72 5.34
CA ASN A 395 -22.09 13.90 3.91
C ASN A 395 -21.02 14.98 3.64
N GLU A 396 -20.33 15.46 4.66
CA GLU A 396 -19.24 16.41 4.51
C GLU A 396 -18.10 15.78 3.70
N LYS A 397 -17.47 16.60 2.87
CA LYS A 397 -16.34 16.17 2.06
C LYS A 397 -15.15 15.81 2.98
N ARG A 398 -14.68 14.59 2.88
CA ARG A 398 -13.55 14.05 3.64
C ARG A 398 -12.74 13.07 2.79
N SER A 399 -11.64 12.56 3.34
CA SER A 399 -10.79 11.57 2.67
C SER A 399 -10.47 10.38 3.59
N THR A 400 -9.85 9.34 3.04
CA THR A 400 -9.36 8.20 3.80
C THR A 400 -8.31 8.57 4.86
N LEU A 401 -7.61 9.71 4.69
CA LEU A 401 -6.67 10.25 5.69
C LEU A 401 -7.35 10.57 7.03
N ASP A 402 -8.65 10.88 7.00
CA ASP A 402 -9.42 11.29 8.16
C ASP A 402 -9.92 10.11 9.01
N ASN A 403 -9.82 8.87 8.50
CA ASN A 403 -10.38 7.69 9.15
C ASN A 403 -9.77 7.47 10.55
N GLY A 404 -8.44 7.42 10.64
CA GLY A 404 -7.73 7.19 11.90
C GLY A 404 -7.99 8.28 12.94
N ALA A 405 -8.01 9.54 12.52
CA ALA A 405 -8.31 10.67 13.40
C ALA A 405 -9.76 10.60 13.93
N THR A 406 -10.71 10.19 13.07
CA THR A 406 -12.11 10.01 13.46
C THR A 406 -12.27 8.86 14.45
N VAL A 407 -11.60 7.73 14.21
CA VAL A 407 -11.61 6.59 15.15
C VAL A 407 -10.95 6.96 16.48
N LEU A 408 -9.81 7.66 16.44
CA LEU A 408 -9.12 8.09 17.64
C LEU A 408 -9.97 9.03 18.50
N ASP A 409 -10.70 9.95 17.89
CA ASP A 409 -11.65 10.85 18.58
C ASP A 409 -12.78 10.07 19.25
N VAL A 410 -13.40 9.08 18.55
CA VAL A 410 -14.38 8.17 19.14
C VAL A 410 -13.81 7.40 20.33
N MET A 411 -12.55 7.00 20.25
CA MET A 411 -11.86 6.26 21.32
C MET A 411 -11.41 7.16 22.49
N GLY A 412 -11.59 8.48 22.39
CA GLY A 412 -11.24 9.46 23.44
C GLY A 412 -9.81 10.01 23.35
N GLY A 413 -9.18 9.93 22.19
CA GLY A 413 -7.89 10.56 21.91
C GLY A 413 -8.02 11.91 21.17
N ASP A 414 -6.92 12.36 20.56
CA ASP A 414 -6.93 13.59 19.77
C ASP A 414 -7.79 13.46 18.50
N ASN A 415 -8.31 14.59 18.01
CA ASN A 415 -9.13 14.63 16.79
C ASN A 415 -8.30 14.85 15.51
N TYR A 416 -7.02 14.49 15.54
CA TYR A 416 -6.09 14.57 14.40
C TYR A 416 -5.05 13.45 14.46
N ILE A 417 -4.65 12.98 13.29
CA ILE A 417 -3.48 12.11 13.06
C ILE A 417 -2.87 12.53 11.71
N GLY A 418 -1.61 12.94 11.68
CA GLY A 418 -0.94 13.37 10.47
C GLY A 418 -1.67 14.54 9.78
N LEU A 419 -2.06 14.36 8.55
CA LEU A 419 -2.91 15.29 7.78
C LEU A 419 -4.41 15.05 8.03
N GLY A 420 -4.79 13.91 8.63
CA GLY A 420 -6.18 13.56 8.91
C GLY A 420 -6.79 14.37 10.06
N ARG A 421 -8.08 14.60 9.98
CA ARG A 421 -8.90 15.30 10.97
C ARG A 421 -10.14 14.46 11.28
N SER A 422 -10.57 14.46 12.54
CA SER A 422 -11.82 13.80 12.90
C SER A 422 -13.00 14.45 12.22
N SER A 423 -13.72 13.69 11.43
CA SER A 423 -14.94 14.17 10.76
C SER A 423 -16.13 14.36 11.74
N LEU A 424 -15.93 14.12 13.03
CA LEU A 424 -16.91 14.38 14.08
C LEU A 424 -16.76 15.79 14.67
N SER A 425 -15.53 16.28 14.78
CA SER A 425 -15.22 17.46 15.60
C SER A 425 -14.29 18.48 14.92
N ALA A 426 -13.80 18.20 13.69
CA ALA A 426 -12.90 19.10 12.98
C ALA A 426 -13.14 19.06 11.46
N PRO A 427 -12.93 20.17 10.74
CA PRO A 427 -13.03 20.17 9.29
C PRO A 427 -11.89 19.36 8.65
N SER A 428 -12.25 18.50 7.70
CA SER A 428 -11.29 17.77 6.86
C SER A 428 -10.48 18.74 5.99
N LEU A 429 -9.22 18.43 5.72
CA LEU A 429 -8.42 19.17 4.72
C LEU A 429 -9.06 19.13 3.33
N SER A 430 -9.88 18.12 3.03
CA SER A 430 -10.68 18.06 1.81
C SER A 430 -11.74 19.16 1.70
N THR A 431 -12.11 19.80 2.82
CA THR A 431 -13.00 20.99 2.82
C THR A 431 -12.21 22.30 2.87
N VAL A 432 -11.01 22.26 3.41
CA VAL A 432 -10.14 23.45 3.54
C VAL A 432 -9.53 23.83 2.19
N PHE A 433 -9.12 22.83 1.40
CA PHE A 433 -8.51 23.06 0.08
C PHE A 433 -9.53 22.81 -1.04
N LEU A 434 -9.61 23.74 -2.00
CA LEU A 434 -10.42 23.57 -3.20
C LEU A 434 -9.96 22.37 -4.03
N ASN A 435 -8.63 22.22 -4.17
CA ASN A 435 -8.00 21.09 -4.86
C ASN A 435 -7.02 20.39 -3.91
N ILE A 436 -7.54 19.52 -3.07
CA ILE A 436 -6.74 18.74 -2.12
C ILE A 436 -5.77 17.77 -2.82
N GLU A 437 -6.14 17.23 -3.98
CA GLU A 437 -5.29 16.27 -4.72
C GLU A 437 -4.01 16.96 -5.21
N GLU A 438 -4.11 18.17 -5.74
CA GLU A 438 -2.95 18.97 -6.13
C GLU A 438 -2.07 19.28 -4.92
N LYS A 439 -2.70 19.63 -3.79
CA LYS A 439 -1.98 19.92 -2.54
C LYS A 439 -1.23 18.70 -2.01
N ILE A 440 -1.85 17.51 -2.02
CA ILE A 440 -1.21 16.24 -1.65
C ILE A 440 -0.02 15.93 -2.57
N ASN A 441 -0.17 16.12 -3.87
CA ASN A 441 0.94 15.96 -4.83
C ASN A 441 2.06 16.97 -4.59
N GLY A 442 1.74 18.19 -4.22
CA GLY A 442 2.72 19.21 -3.83
C GLY A 442 3.50 18.83 -2.55
N TRP A 443 2.86 18.18 -1.61
CA TRP A 443 3.49 17.70 -0.37
C TRP A 443 4.26 16.38 -0.51
N LYS A 444 4.25 15.76 -1.68
CA LYS A 444 4.88 14.44 -1.90
C LYS A 444 6.34 14.37 -1.40
N PRO A 445 7.24 15.34 -1.65
CA PRO A 445 8.61 15.28 -1.12
C PRO A 445 8.65 15.30 0.42
N ALA A 446 7.75 16.08 1.07
CA ALA A 446 7.69 16.12 2.53
C ALA A 446 7.20 14.80 3.12
N VAL A 447 6.23 14.15 2.47
CA VAL A 447 5.75 12.82 2.86
C VAL A 447 6.83 11.75 2.67
N ILE A 448 7.58 11.80 1.57
CA ILE A 448 8.73 10.90 1.34
C ILE A 448 9.77 11.06 2.44
N ASN A 449 10.02 12.28 2.90
CA ASN A 449 10.98 12.52 4.00
C ASN A 449 10.54 11.88 5.32
N GLN A 450 9.24 11.56 5.51
CA GLN A 450 8.74 10.83 6.70
C GLN A 450 9.22 9.37 6.77
N TRP A 451 9.85 8.83 5.74
CA TRP A 451 10.55 7.55 5.83
C TRP A 451 11.74 7.59 6.80
N GLY A 452 12.02 8.75 7.40
CA GLY A 452 13.03 8.88 8.43
C GLY A 452 14.43 8.64 7.90
N LEU A 453 14.71 9.15 6.70
CA LEU A 453 16.07 9.11 6.15
C LEU A 453 16.93 10.08 6.96
N PRO A 454 17.90 9.58 7.74
CA PRO A 454 18.59 10.40 8.72
C PRO A 454 19.48 11.44 8.05
N ASN A 455 19.46 12.66 8.60
CA ASN A 455 20.29 13.77 8.13
C ASN A 455 21.76 13.66 8.58
N ARG A 456 22.04 12.79 9.58
CA ARG A 456 23.39 12.57 10.12
C ARG A 456 23.58 11.11 10.48
N ILE A 457 24.80 10.61 10.30
CA ILE A 457 25.27 9.38 10.93
C ILE A 457 26.04 9.79 12.19
N SER A 458 25.40 9.76 13.35
CA SER A 458 26.03 10.06 14.63
C SER A 458 26.46 8.78 15.37
N ASP A 459 25.56 7.84 15.49
CA ASP A 459 25.79 6.56 16.15
C ASP A 459 25.34 5.44 15.23
N TYR A 460 26.09 4.36 15.18
CA TYR A 460 25.73 3.21 14.37
C TYR A 460 25.98 1.89 15.11
N SER A 461 25.21 0.88 14.78
CA SER A 461 25.45 -0.50 15.21
C SER A 461 25.31 -1.46 14.05
N VAL A 462 26.08 -2.55 14.11
CA VAL A 462 26.08 -3.60 13.08
C VAL A 462 25.67 -4.92 13.72
N ASP A 463 24.55 -5.51 13.28
CA ASP A 463 24.18 -6.87 13.63
C ASP A 463 24.59 -7.82 12.49
N THR A 464 25.67 -8.56 12.72
CA THR A 464 26.20 -9.51 11.75
C THR A 464 25.33 -10.77 11.58
N ARG A 465 24.51 -11.12 12.59
CA ARG A 465 23.60 -12.28 12.53
C ARG A 465 22.38 -11.95 11.68
N GLN A 466 21.79 -10.79 11.89
CA GLN A 466 20.64 -10.32 11.11
C GLN A 466 21.05 -9.64 9.80
N ARG A 467 22.33 -9.44 9.56
CA ARG A 467 22.87 -8.69 8.42
C ARG A 467 22.22 -7.32 8.29
N SER A 468 22.25 -6.58 9.38
CA SER A 468 21.66 -5.25 9.43
C SER A 468 22.63 -4.24 9.99
N PHE A 469 22.43 -2.99 9.59
CA PHE A 469 23.15 -1.81 10.02
C PHE A 469 22.14 -0.78 10.48
N SER A 470 22.27 -0.32 11.70
CA SER A 470 21.33 0.64 12.30
C SER A 470 22.06 1.93 12.63
N PHE A 471 21.45 3.06 12.31
CA PHE A 471 21.91 4.38 12.72
C PHE A 471 20.71 5.35 12.76
N SER A 472 20.77 6.32 13.65
CA SER A 472 19.71 7.32 13.88
C SER A 472 18.30 6.69 13.99
N GLY A 473 18.19 5.53 14.65
CA GLY A 473 16.92 4.81 14.84
C GLY A 473 16.41 4.01 13.65
N VAL A 474 17.06 4.08 12.49
CA VAL A 474 16.69 3.35 11.27
C VAL A 474 17.63 2.16 11.06
N THR A 475 17.07 1.01 10.67
CA THR A 475 17.83 -0.22 10.41
C THR A 475 17.75 -0.60 8.93
N TYR A 476 18.92 -0.77 8.31
CA TYR A 476 19.08 -1.15 6.92
C TYR A 476 19.55 -2.59 6.80
N LYS A 477 19.03 -3.32 5.83
CA LYS A 477 19.53 -4.67 5.49
C LYS A 477 20.76 -4.55 4.60
N VAL A 478 21.79 -5.31 4.94
CA VAL A 478 23.05 -5.36 4.18
C VAL A 478 22.89 -6.31 2.98
N PRO A 479 23.36 -5.97 1.75
CA PRO A 479 24.17 -4.79 1.39
C PRO A 479 23.32 -3.56 1.09
N PHE A 480 23.87 -2.36 1.31
CA PHE A 480 23.24 -1.11 0.90
C PHE A 480 24.28 0.00 0.66
N ILE A 481 23.88 1.02 -0.10
CA ILE A 481 24.64 2.25 -0.32
C ILE A 481 23.79 3.44 0.10
N LEU A 482 24.36 4.39 0.80
CA LEU A 482 23.78 5.68 1.12
C LEU A 482 24.59 6.77 0.44
N ARG A 483 23.92 7.66 -0.28
CA ARG A 483 24.52 8.90 -0.78
C ARG A 483 24.50 9.94 0.34
N VAL A 484 25.61 10.61 0.57
CA VAL A 484 25.74 11.65 1.61
C VAL A 484 25.84 13.00 0.94
N GLY A 485 24.75 13.76 1.00
CA GLY A 485 24.71 15.18 0.59
C GLY A 485 25.09 16.10 1.75
N ASP A 486 25.15 17.40 1.50
CA ASP A 486 25.58 18.39 2.49
C ASP A 486 24.67 18.47 3.72
N ASN A 487 23.35 18.23 3.56
CA ASN A 487 22.38 18.25 4.65
C ASN A 487 21.48 17.00 4.68
N ARG A 488 21.78 15.95 3.91
CA ARG A 488 20.86 14.85 3.68
C ARG A 488 21.60 13.55 3.36
N ILE A 489 21.06 12.45 3.89
CA ILE A 489 21.50 11.10 3.55
C ILE A 489 20.38 10.45 2.75
N GLU A 490 20.71 9.96 1.56
CA GLU A 490 19.78 9.30 0.67
C GLU A 490 20.18 7.83 0.46
N PRO A 491 19.30 6.88 0.77
CA PRO A 491 19.54 5.49 0.40
C PRO A 491 19.52 5.34 -1.12
N MET A 492 20.53 4.67 -1.65
CA MET A 492 20.55 4.25 -3.05
C MET A 492 20.00 2.83 -3.13
N PHE A 493 18.70 2.73 -3.31
CA PHE A 493 18.04 1.44 -3.50
C PHE A 493 17.89 1.15 -4.98
N ASN A 494 18.31 -0.02 -5.41
CA ASN A 494 17.98 -0.47 -6.76
C ASN A 494 16.65 -1.19 -6.77
N VAL A 495 15.67 -0.52 -7.33
CA VAL A 495 14.26 -0.87 -7.32
C VAL A 495 13.93 -2.05 -8.23
N TYR A 496 14.64 -2.20 -9.34
CA TYR A 496 14.15 -3.06 -10.41
C TYR A 496 14.89 -4.38 -10.59
N LEU A 497 16.09 -4.44 -10.07
CA LEU A 497 16.92 -5.62 -10.22
C LEU A 497 17.90 -5.62 -9.07
N SER A 498 18.38 -6.77 -8.72
CA SER A 498 19.70 -6.92 -8.15
C SER A 498 20.76 -6.29 -9.09
N THR A 499 20.63 -4.97 -9.37
CA THR A 499 21.70 -4.30 -10.12
C THR A 499 22.94 -4.52 -9.32
N PRO A 500 23.97 -5.18 -9.91
CA PRO A 500 25.19 -5.43 -9.22
C PRO A 500 25.67 -4.14 -8.58
N LEU A 501 26.09 -4.20 -7.33
CA LEU A 501 26.56 -3.04 -6.55
C LEU A 501 27.59 -2.21 -7.32
N ARG A 502 28.38 -2.85 -8.18
CA ARG A 502 29.28 -2.20 -9.14
C ARG A 502 28.61 -1.18 -10.04
N LYS A 503 27.40 -1.47 -10.51
CA LYS A 503 26.66 -0.52 -11.36
C LYS A 503 26.08 0.63 -10.55
N GLN A 504 25.69 0.38 -9.31
CA GLN A 504 25.23 1.45 -8.41
C GLN A 504 26.38 2.39 -8.07
N LEU A 505 27.57 1.85 -7.75
CA LEU A 505 28.77 2.65 -7.50
C LEU A 505 29.23 3.42 -8.75
N ALA A 506 29.10 2.83 -9.94
CA ALA A 506 29.41 3.53 -11.19
C ALA A 506 28.45 4.68 -11.53
N GLY A 507 27.27 4.71 -10.92
CA GLY A 507 26.31 5.82 -11.04
C GLY A 507 26.58 7.00 -10.11
N LEU A 508 27.55 6.88 -9.20
CA LEU A 508 27.98 7.99 -8.34
C LEU A 508 28.87 8.94 -9.13
N GLY A 509 28.61 10.22 -9.05
CA GLY A 509 29.43 11.27 -9.68
C GLY A 509 30.78 11.44 -9.00
N ALA A 510 31.74 12.00 -9.73
CA ALA A 510 33.02 12.36 -9.16
C ALA A 510 32.84 13.38 -8.04
N GLY A 511 33.34 13.09 -6.84
CA GLY A 511 33.22 13.94 -5.67
C GLY A 511 31.98 13.68 -4.81
N GLU A 512 31.07 12.82 -5.22
CA GLU A 512 29.96 12.41 -4.35
C GLU A 512 30.45 11.57 -3.17
N LYS A 513 29.95 11.89 -1.98
CA LYS A 513 30.22 11.13 -0.76
C LYS A 513 29.16 10.04 -0.60
N PHE A 514 29.58 8.87 -0.15
CA PHE A 514 28.67 7.77 0.09
C PHE A 514 29.14 6.85 1.22
N VAL A 515 28.21 6.12 1.81
CA VAL A 515 28.49 5.01 2.73
C VAL A 515 28.05 3.72 2.05
N TRP A 516 28.94 2.77 1.95
CA TRP A 516 28.67 1.43 1.44
C TRP A 516 28.90 0.40 2.53
N VAL A 517 27.88 -0.38 2.83
CA VAL A 517 27.92 -1.46 3.83
C VAL A 517 27.64 -2.78 3.13
N ASP A 518 28.63 -3.67 3.16
CA ASP A 518 28.56 -4.99 2.55
C ASP A 518 29.55 -5.96 3.24
N LYS A 519 29.60 -7.19 2.77
CA LYS A 519 30.63 -8.14 3.20
C LYS A 519 32.01 -7.62 2.78
N CYS A 520 33.01 -7.76 3.68
CA CYS A 520 34.40 -7.35 3.38
C CYS A 520 34.92 -7.91 2.06
N TYR A 521 34.57 -9.13 1.71
CA TYR A 521 34.90 -9.77 0.45
C TYR A 521 34.36 -9.01 -0.76
N GLU A 522 33.09 -8.56 -0.73
CA GLU A 522 32.50 -7.83 -1.84
C GLU A 522 33.08 -6.43 -1.98
N ILE A 523 33.36 -5.77 -0.85
CA ILE A 523 34.07 -4.48 -0.83
C ILE A 523 35.50 -4.65 -1.42
N GLY A 524 36.20 -5.68 -0.99
CA GLY A 524 37.57 -6.00 -1.48
C GLY A 524 37.61 -6.30 -2.97
N ARG A 525 36.62 -7.01 -3.50
CA ARG A 525 36.52 -7.29 -4.96
C ARG A 525 36.39 -6.04 -5.81
N VAL A 526 35.77 -5.01 -5.29
CA VAL A 526 35.56 -3.76 -6.06
C VAL A 526 36.74 -2.81 -5.91
N TRP A 527 37.25 -2.64 -4.68
CA TRP A 527 38.26 -1.62 -4.38
C TRP A 527 39.69 -2.12 -4.35
N ALA A 528 39.90 -3.37 -4.00
CA ALA A 528 41.25 -3.95 -3.93
C ALA A 528 41.20 -5.42 -4.41
N PRO A 529 40.98 -5.65 -5.72
CA PRO A 529 40.86 -7.01 -6.26
C PRO A 529 42.04 -7.92 -5.91
N GLN A 530 43.21 -7.34 -5.67
CA GLN A 530 44.45 -8.05 -5.29
C GLN A 530 44.47 -8.50 -3.82
N LEU A 531 43.67 -7.84 -2.94
CA LEU A 531 43.56 -8.16 -1.51
C LEU A 531 42.39 -9.10 -1.21
N ALA A 532 41.48 -9.34 -2.13
CA ALA A 532 40.31 -10.20 -1.97
C ALA A 532 40.62 -11.69 -1.78
N LEU A 533 41.90 -12.08 -1.97
CA LEU A 533 42.38 -13.44 -1.80
C LEU A 533 42.89 -13.75 -0.39
N SER A 534 42.98 -12.78 0.49
CA SER A 534 43.49 -12.98 1.85
C SER A 534 42.52 -12.43 2.91
N THR A 535 41.87 -13.37 3.60
CA THR A 535 41.44 -13.30 4.99
C THR A 535 40.19 -12.49 5.38
N ASP A 536 39.32 -13.22 5.95
CA ASP A 536 38.35 -13.01 7.01
C ASP A 536 38.81 -12.03 8.12
N ARG A 537 38.82 -10.73 7.86
CA ARG A 537 38.98 -9.71 8.91
C ARG A 537 37.94 -8.62 8.78
N LYS A 538 37.16 -8.51 9.87
CA LYS A 538 36.19 -7.43 10.11
C LYS A 538 36.91 -6.08 10.03
N SER A 539 36.61 -5.27 9.03
CA SER A 539 36.97 -3.86 9.05
C SER A 539 35.84 -3.04 8.47
N THR A 540 35.30 -2.15 9.28
CA THR A 540 34.43 -1.05 8.85
C THR A 540 35.36 0.13 8.57
N ARG A 541 35.42 0.62 7.33
CA ARG A 541 36.11 1.88 7.02
C ARG A 541 35.06 2.91 6.62
N LEU A 542 35.00 3.96 7.42
CA LEU A 542 34.43 5.23 7.03
C LEU A 542 35.55 6.02 6.32
N ASN A 543 35.36 6.32 5.04
CA ASN A 543 36.23 7.25 4.35
C ASN A 543 35.56 8.61 4.32
N SER A 544 36.26 9.58 4.88
CA SER A 544 35.96 11.01 4.83
C SER A 544 36.26 11.60 3.46
#